data_559d460d9aa085dabd75258088910d4c
#
_entry.id   559d460d9aa085dabd75258088910d4c
#
_cell.length_a   1.000
_cell.length_b   1.000
_cell.length_c   1.000
_cell.angle_alpha   90.00
_cell.angle_beta   90.00
_cell.angle_gamma   90.00
#
_symmetry.space_group_name_H-M   'P 1'
#
loop_
_entity.id
_entity.type
_entity.pdbx_description
1 polymer ?
#
loop_
_entity_poly.entity_id
_entity_poly.type
_entity_poly.pdbx_seq_one_letter_code
_entity_poly.pdbx_strand_id
1 'polypeptide(L)'
;FLEGHLSDFEKGFNYNYSKTLTGFENFAKLEKSYKKNGLQTIKKARKLGIQVYEASYDELADFKKVVDEAGERRNFSTRDLSYYQAVYQAFGDRVKFVLAKLNFQTELVANQSELAGVHKEIEQAQAQNKKKSLDTLHQRVSRLEKFQTELQKLAEMNGDQDVILAAAQFFIMPNDILYMFSGMYDEYREFSAPFLIQDYMLQYAFAHHIDHYHFMGVNAPDNPDQGVLKFKQNFKGYIWQSSGNYELVVKPILNKMTEILKAVIKR
;
A
#
# COMPACT_ATOMS: atom_id res chain seq x y z
N PHE A 1 -23.00 28.83 12.62
CA PHE A 1 -22.82 27.52 12.00
C PHE A 1 -23.86 26.60 12.65
N LEU A 2 -24.80 26.06 11.83
CA LEU A 2 -25.76 25.06 12.28
C LEU A 2 -25.06 23.70 12.17
N GLU A 3 -25.07 22.90 13.23
CA GLU A 3 -24.71 21.49 13.16
C GLU A 3 -25.69 20.81 12.18
N GLY A 4 -25.19 20.47 11.00
CA GLY A 4 -25.95 19.69 10.04
C GLY A 4 -26.01 18.22 10.50
N HIS A 5 -27.17 17.60 10.41
CA HIS A 5 -27.28 16.17 10.57
C HIS A 5 -26.51 15.47 9.43
N LEU A 6 -25.52 14.65 9.81
CA LEU A 6 -24.81 13.79 8.87
C LEU A 6 -25.83 12.83 8.21
N SER A 7 -25.98 12.93 6.90
CA SER A 7 -26.77 11.93 6.14
C SER A 7 -26.03 10.58 6.15
N ASP A 8 -26.76 9.48 5.98
CA ASP A 8 -26.17 8.12 5.92
C ASP A 8 -25.12 7.96 4.80
N PHE A 9 -25.06 8.92 3.87
CA PHE A 9 -24.08 8.98 2.77
C PHE A 9 -22.70 9.48 3.24
N GLU A 10 -22.57 9.99 4.44
CA GLU A 10 -21.45 10.80 4.92
C GLU A 10 -20.65 10.16 6.06
N LYS A 11 -20.82 8.86 6.30
CA LYS A 11 -19.97 8.10 7.24
C LYS A 11 -18.60 7.85 6.64
N GLY A 12 -17.88 8.95 6.31
CA GLY A 12 -16.45 8.89 6.04
C GLY A 12 -15.66 8.63 7.33
N PHE A 13 -14.40 8.27 7.19
CA PHE A 13 -13.52 8.15 8.34
C PHE A 13 -13.34 9.53 8.98
N ASN A 14 -13.78 9.69 10.24
CA ASN A 14 -13.54 10.91 11.01
C ASN A 14 -12.06 11.08 11.35
N TYR A 15 -11.31 9.96 11.44
CA TYR A 15 -9.89 9.97 11.73
C TYR A 15 -9.09 9.65 10.49
N ASN A 16 -8.03 10.39 10.28
CA ASN A 16 -7.13 10.27 9.15
C ASN A 16 -5.69 10.18 9.64
N TYR A 17 -4.81 9.57 8.82
CA TYR A 17 -3.40 9.49 9.09
C TYR A 17 -2.63 10.23 8.00
N SER A 18 -1.72 11.11 8.39
CA SER A 18 -0.93 11.92 7.46
C SER A 18 0.52 12.03 7.90
N LYS A 19 1.37 12.39 6.95
CA LYS A 19 2.79 12.68 7.18
C LYS A 19 3.15 14.00 6.51
N THR A 20 3.80 14.89 7.23
CA THR A 20 4.44 16.09 6.68
C THR A 20 5.81 15.70 6.11
N LEU A 21 6.10 16.16 4.91
CA LEU A 21 7.34 15.85 4.16
C LEU A 21 8.33 17.00 4.16
N THR A 22 7.93 18.18 4.61
CA THR A 22 8.81 19.35 4.73
C THR A 22 9.81 19.21 5.88
N GLY A 23 10.92 19.95 5.80
CA GLY A 23 11.96 19.97 6.82
C GLY A 23 12.99 18.84 6.73
N PHE A 24 12.93 17.99 5.71
CA PHE A 24 13.96 17.00 5.42
C PHE A 24 14.90 17.49 4.32
N GLU A 25 16.20 17.36 4.54
CA GLU A 25 17.24 17.80 3.58
C GLU A 25 17.24 16.97 2.29
N ASN A 26 16.92 15.67 2.42
CA ASN A 26 16.89 14.71 1.32
C ASN A 26 15.98 13.53 1.66
N PHE A 27 15.64 12.74 0.64
CA PHE A 27 14.78 11.58 0.82
C PHE A 27 15.34 10.55 1.82
N ALA A 28 16.65 10.36 1.86
CA ALA A 28 17.27 9.41 2.80
C ALA A 28 17.04 9.81 4.28
N LYS A 29 16.96 11.12 4.59
CA LYS A 29 16.60 11.61 5.94
C LYS A 29 15.11 11.40 6.22
N LEU A 30 14.24 11.63 5.23
CA LEU A 30 12.81 11.34 5.33
C LEU A 30 12.58 9.84 5.55
N GLU A 31 13.21 8.96 4.78
CA GLU A 31 13.13 7.51 4.93
C GLU A 31 13.60 7.04 6.32
N LYS A 32 14.73 7.57 6.81
CA LYS A 32 15.21 7.30 8.17
C LYS A 32 14.25 7.73 9.27
N SER A 33 13.31 8.64 8.97
CA SER A 33 12.24 9.02 9.90
C SER A 33 11.19 7.94 10.12
N TYR A 34 11.08 6.93 9.26
CA TYR A 34 10.13 5.83 9.41
C TYR A 34 10.38 5.05 10.71
N LYS A 35 9.36 4.31 11.19
CA LYS A 35 9.59 3.38 12.30
C LYS A 35 10.60 2.29 11.88
N LYS A 36 11.40 1.84 12.81
CA LYS A 36 12.44 0.81 12.57
C LYS A 36 11.88 -0.42 11.83
N ASN A 37 10.72 -0.91 12.26
CA ASN A 37 10.08 -2.08 11.64
C ASN A 37 9.67 -1.79 10.19
N GLY A 38 9.06 -0.63 9.92
CA GLY A 38 8.68 -0.23 8.56
C GLY A 38 9.88 -0.13 7.64
N LEU A 39 10.96 0.52 8.11
CA LEU A 39 12.21 0.62 7.36
C LEU A 39 12.84 -0.75 7.06
N GLN A 40 12.83 -1.66 8.04
CA GLN A 40 13.32 -3.03 7.84
C GLN A 40 12.47 -3.81 6.83
N THR A 41 11.13 -3.67 6.91
CA THR A 41 10.19 -4.29 5.95
C THR A 41 10.45 -3.80 4.53
N ILE A 42 10.58 -2.48 4.33
CA ILE A 42 10.89 -1.89 3.01
C ILE A 42 12.23 -2.42 2.48
N LYS A 43 13.27 -2.42 3.31
CA LYS A 43 14.60 -2.94 2.91
C LYS A 43 14.56 -4.42 2.54
N LYS A 44 13.77 -5.23 3.25
CA LYS A 44 13.58 -6.65 2.93
C LYS A 44 12.86 -6.79 1.59
N ALA A 45 11.74 -6.08 1.40
CA ALA A 45 10.93 -6.15 0.19
C ALA A 45 11.71 -5.67 -1.07
N ARG A 46 12.52 -4.61 -0.95
CA ARG A 46 13.38 -4.15 -2.05
C ARG A 46 14.39 -5.21 -2.54
N LYS A 47 14.81 -6.13 -1.67
CA LYS A 47 15.74 -7.22 -2.04
C LYS A 47 15.06 -8.34 -2.83
N LEU A 48 13.74 -8.42 -2.79
CA LEU A 48 12.96 -9.48 -3.45
C LEU A 48 12.69 -9.19 -4.94
N GLY A 49 13.36 -8.24 -5.56
CA GLY A 49 13.16 -7.95 -6.99
C GLY A 49 11.77 -7.41 -7.35
N ILE A 50 10.96 -7.01 -6.35
CA ILE A 50 9.62 -6.45 -6.58
C ILE A 50 9.75 -5.14 -7.35
N GLN A 51 9.09 -5.07 -8.50
CA GLN A 51 9.01 -3.88 -9.34
C GLN A 51 7.75 -3.09 -8.99
N VAL A 52 7.93 -1.80 -8.69
CA VAL A 52 6.83 -0.84 -8.47
C VAL A 52 6.79 0.12 -9.63
N TYR A 53 5.63 0.29 -10.25
CA TYR A 53 5.47 1.11 -11.45
C TYR A 53 4.08 1.73 -11.55
N GLU A 54 3.94 2.76 -12.39
CA GLU A 54 2.67 3.38 -12.70
C GLU A 54 1.96 2.57 -13.80
N ALA A 55 0.72 2.17 -13.52
CA ALA A 55 -0.10 1.42 -14.45
C ALA A 55 -0.54 2.27 -15.65
N SER A 56 -0.53 1.67 -16.83
CA SER A 56 -1.19 2.19 -18.02
C SER A 56 -2.72 2.08 -17.92
N TYR A 57 -3.42 2.71 -18.86
CA TYR A 57 -4.89 2.61 -18.94
C TYR A 57 -5.38 1.16 -19.06
N ASP A 58 -4.69 0.34 -19.84
CA ASP A 58 -5.08 -1.05 -20.08
C ASP A 58 -4.88 -1.93 -18.82
N GLU A 59 -3.92 -1.57 -17.96
CA GLU A 59 -3.66 -2.27 -16.71
C GLU A 59 -4.61 -1.89 -15.56
N LEU A 60 -5.54 -0.95 -15.78
CA LEU A 60 -6.56 -0.62 -14.79
C LEU A 60 -7.47 -1.82 -14.45
N ALA A 61 -7.62 -2.76 -15.35
CA ALA A 61 -8.32 -4.02 -15.09
C ALA A 61 -7.61 -4.85 -14.01
N ASP A 62 -6.29 -4.88 -14.01
CA ASP A 62 -5.50 -5.61 -13.01
C ASP A 62 -5.50 -4.87 -11.67
N PHE A 63 -5.40 -3.54 -11.68
CA PHE A 63 -5.64 -2.73 -10.49
C PHE A 63 -6.99 -3.07 -9.84
N LYS A 64 -8.07 -3.11 -10.66
CA LYS A 64 -9.42 -3.41 -10.21
C LYS A 64 -9.52 -4.78 -9.54
N LYS A 65 -8.93 -5.83 -10.13
CA LYS A 65 -8.91 -7.19 -9.55
C LYS A 65 -8.31 -7.22 -8.15
N VAL A 66 -7.18 -6.53 -7.96
CA VAL A 66 -6.51 -6.46 -6.64
C VAL A 66 -7.37 -5.73 -5.60
N VAL A 67 -8.04 -4.66 -6.01
CA VAL A 67 -8.92 -3.88 -5.11
C VAL A 67 -10.19 -4.66 -4.78
N ASP A 68 -10.76 -5.41 -5.73
CA ASP A 68 -11.92 -6.25 -5.51
C ASP A 68 -11.66 -7.35 -4.50
N GLU A 69 -10.55 -8.07 -4.64
CA GLU A 69 -10.17 -9.11 -3.68
C GLU A 69 -10.04 -8.53 -2.27
N ALA A 70 -9.44 -7.34 -2.15
CA ALA A 70 -9.37 -6.66 -0.86
C ALA A 70 -10.76 -6.23 -0.34
N GLY A 71 -11.67 -5.83 -1.23
CA GLY A 71 -13.06 -5.48 -0.92
C GLY A 71 -13.85 -6.67 -0.39
N GLU A 72 -13.79 -7.80 -1.09
CA GLU A 72 -14.43 -9.05 -0.69
C GLU A 72 -13.95 -9.52 0.68
N ARG A 73 -12.64 -9.58 0.88
CA ARG A 73 -12.02 -9.99 2.14
C ARG A 73 -12.38 -9.11 3.33
N ARG A 74 -12.54 -7.80 3.10
CA ARG A 74 -12.82 -6.81 4.16
C ARG A 74 -14.26 -6.34 4.20
N ASN A 75 -15.12 -6.92 3.37
CA ASN A 75 -16.54 -6.61 3.27
C ASN A 75 -16.83 -5.12 3.01
N PHE A 76 -16.17 -4.54 1.99
CA PHE A 76 -16.48 -3.20 1.50
C PHE A 76 -16.72 -3.20 -0.02
N SER A 77 -17.61 -2.31 -0.47
CA SER A 77 -17.92 -2.17 -1.89
C SER A 77 -16.81 -1.44 -2.63
N THR A 78 -16.38 -1.98 -3.75
CA THR A 78 -15.44 -1.36 -4.68
C THR A 78 -16.19 -0.59 -5.78
N ARG A 79 -15.47 0.15 -6.62
CA ARG A 79 -16.02 0.85 -7.78
C ARG A 79 -15.87 -0.02 -9.03
N ASP A 80 -16.73 0.21 -10.02
CA ASP A 80 -16.62 -0.46 -11.31
C ASP A 80 -15.35 -0.03 -12.07
N LEU A 81 -14.90 -0.86 -13.00
CA LEU A 81 -13.73 -0.55 -13.83
C LEU A 81 -13.91 0.77 -14.58
N SER A 82 -15.12 1.04 -15.10
CA SER A 82 -15.45 2.28 -15.79
C SER A 82 -15.24 3.54 -14.94
N TYR A 83 -15.42 3.45 -13.62
CA TYR A 83 -15.11 4.54 -12.72
C TYR A 83 -13.61 4.84 -12.70
N TYR A 84 -12.74 3.82 -12.57
CA TYR A 84 -11.30 4.01 -12.55
C TYR A 84 -10.77 4.51 -13.89
N GLN A 85 -11.35 4.01 -15.00
CA GLN A 85 -11.05 4.47 -16.35
C GLN A 85 -11.43 5.95 -16.55
N ALA A 86 -12.62 6.35 -16.10
CA ALA A 86 -13.06 7.74 -16.16
C ALA A 86 -12.16 8.66 -15.30
N VAL A 87 -11.77 8.20 -14.11
CA VAL A 87 -10.84 8.93 -13.23
C VAL A 87 -9.47 9.09 -13.91
N TYR A 88 -8.93 8.03 -14.50
CA TYR A 88 -7.65 8.07 -15.21
C TYR A 88 -7.67 9.12 -16.34
N GLN A 89 -8.72 9.12 -17.15
CA GLN A 89 -8.87 10.07 -18.26
C GLN A 89 -9.11 11.52 -17.79
N ALA A 90 -9.95 11.70 -16.75
CA ALA A 90 -10.34 13.04 -16.28
C ALA A 90 -9.21 13.75 -15.52
N PHE A 91 -8.39 13.01 -14.79
CA PHE A 91 -7.34 13.59 -13.95
C PHE A 91 -5.95 13.58 -14.60
N GLY A 92 -5.69 12.69 -15.58
CA GLY A 92 -4.41 12.59 -16.26
C GLY A 92 -3.25 12.46 -15.27
N ASP A 93 -2.24 13.32 -15.39
CA ASP A 93 -1.05 13.28 -14.51
C ASP A 93 -1.34 13.51 -13.02
N ARG A 94 -2.56 13.97 -12.69
CA ARG A 94 -2.98 14.19 -11.31
C ARG A 94 -3.58 12.96 -10.64
N VAL A 95 -3.60 11.84 -11.31
CA VAL A 95 -3.93 10.53 -10.71
C VAL A 95 -2.87 9.53 -11.07
N LYS A 96 -2.46 8.72 -10.10
CA LYS A 96 -1.52 7.62 -10.33
C LYS A 96 -2.14 6.32 -9.81
N PHE A 97 -2.14 5.32 -10.67
CA PHE A 97 -2.42 3.94 -10.33
C PHE A 97 -1.09 3.21 -10.29
N VAL A 98 -0.70 2.75 -9.11
CA VAL A 98 0.62 2.15 -8.89
C VAL A 98 0.44 0.67 -8.58
N LEU A 99 1.15 -0.16 -9.33
CA LEU A 99 1.17 -1.60 -9.18
C LEU A 99 2.54 -2.05 -8.67
N ALA A 100 2.53 -3.15 -7.92
CA ALA A 100 3.74 -3.87 -7.52
C ALA A 100 3.67 -5.31 -8.02
N LYS A 101 4.67 -5.74 -8.77
CA LYS A 101 4.73 -7.07 -9.38
C LYS A 101 6.04 -7.78 -9.07
N LEU A 102 6.01 -9.11 -9.15
CA LEU A 102 7.16 -9.97 -8.96
C LEU A 102 7.07 -11.17 -9.91
N ASN A 103 8.20 -11.54 -10.49
CA ASN A 103 8.36 -12.82 -11.19
C ASN A 103 8.93 -13.83 -10.19
N PHE A 104 8.12 -14.82 -9.79
CA PHE A 104 8.53 -15.81 -8.79
C PHE A 104 9.63 -16.75 -9.28
N GLN A 105 9.68 -17.04 -10.60
CA GLN A 105 10.74 -17.86 -11.17
C GLN A 105 12.10 -17.15 -11.08
N THR A 106 12.12 -15.87 -11.42
CA THR A 106 13.33 -15.03 -11.31
C THR A 106 13.79 -14.93 -9.86
N GLU A 107 12.86 -14.70 -8.92
CA GLU A 107 13.20 -14.61 -7.49
C GLU A 107 13.67 -15.94 -6.92
N LEU A 108 13.13 -17.08 -7.38
CA LEU A 108 13.61 -18.40 -7.01
C LEU A 108 15.08 -18.62 -7.41
N VAL A 109 15.45 -18.22 -8.61
CA VAL A 109 16.85 -18.30 -9.10
C VAL A 109 17.76 -17.39 -8.26
N ALA A 110 17.31 -16.18 -7.94
CA ALA A 110 18.05 -15.26 -7.09
C ALA A 110 18.26 -15.83 -5.67
N ASN A 111 17.22 -16.41 -5.07
CA ASN A 111 17.30 -17.07 -3.77
C ASN A 111 18.26 -18.26 -3.77
N GLN A 112 18.24 -19.09 -4.80
CA GLN A 112 19.17 -20.22 -4.96
C GLN A 112 20.62 -19.73 -5.05
N SER A 113 20.86 -18.65 -5.79
CA SER A 113 22.18 -18.02 -5.89
C SER A 113 22.65 -17.47 -4.53
N GLU A 114 21.78 -16.82 -3.79
CA GLU A 114 22.08 -16.33 -2.44
C GLU A 114 22.42 -17.51 -1.50
N LEU A 115 21.62 -18.58 -1.54
CA LEU A 115 21.84 -19.77 -0.72
C LEU A 115 23.21 -20.40 -1.00
N ALA A 116 23.59 -20.55 -2.28
CA ALA A 116 24.91 -21.04 -2.68
C ALA A 116 26.05 -20.13 -2.18
N GLY A 117 25.83 -18.82 -2.20
CA GLY A 117 26.76 -17.83 -1.63
C GLY A 117 26.97 -18.02 -0.13
N VAL A 118 25.88 -18.22 0.62
CA VAL A 118 25.95 -18.42 2.08
C VAL A 118 26.66 -19.73 2.42
N HIS A 119 26.48 -20.79 1.65
CA HIS A 119 27.23 -22.03 1.87
C HIS A 119 28.76 -21.84 1.72
N LYS A 120 29.21 -21.07 0.72
CA LYS A 120 30.62 -20.70 0.58
C LYS A 120 31.13 -19.86 1.77
N GLU A 121 30.31 -18.93 2.28
CA GLU A 121 30.63 -18.17 3.49
C GLU A 121 30.80 -19.09 4.71
N ILE A 122 29.99 -20.15 4.84
CA ILE A 122 30.10 -21.16 5.90
C ILE A 122 31.43 -21.92 5.81
N GLU A 123 31.79 -22.41 4.61
CA GLU A 123 33.08 -23.10 4.41
C GLU A 123 34.27 -22.22 4.81
N GLN A 124 34.26 -20.94 4.43
CA GLN A 124 35.29 -19.99 4.80
C GLN A 124 35.32 -19.72 6.31
N ALA A 125 34.15 -19.58 6.96
CA ALA A 125 34.07 -19.37 8.39
C ALA A 125 34.55 -20.60 9.21
N GLN A 126 34.30 -21.81 8.70
CA GLN A 126 34.81 -23.07 9.26
C GLN A 126 36.32 -23.13 9.18
N ALA A 127 36.89 -22.83 8.02
CA ALA A 127 38.36 -22.80 7.84
C ALA A 127 39.03 -21.78 8.75
N GLN A 128 38.34 -20.71 9.13
CA GLN A 128 38.83 -19.64 10.03
C GLN A 128 38.45 -19.83 11.50
N ASN A 129 37.80 -20.95 11.88
CA ASN A 129 37.32 -21.23 13.25
C ASN A 129 36.43 -20.16 13.89
N LYS A 130 35.60 -19.44 13.08
CA LYS A 130 34.71 -18.35 13.52
C LYS A 130 33.35 -18.88 13.97
N LYS A 131 33.25 -19.55 15.12
CA LYS A 131 32.05 -20.19 15.66
C LYS A 131 30.82 -19.27 15.68
N LYS A 132 30.93 -18.05 16.21
CA LYS A 132 29.80 -17.10 16.33
C LYS A 132 29.23 -16.66 14.95
N SER A 133 30.07 -16.63 13.92
CA SER A 133 29.65 -16.36 12.54
C SER A 133 28.86 -17.53 11.95
N LEU A 134 29.26 -18.76 12.26
CA LEU A 134 28.62 -19.99 11.78
C LEU A 134 27.17 -20.10 12.23
N ASP A 135 26.82 -19.82 13.48
CA ASP A 135 25.44 -19.85 13.98
C ASP A 135 24.54 -18.88 13.21
N THR A 136 25.05 -17.67 12.94
CA THR A 136 24.31 -16.66 12.17
C THR A 136 24.09 -17.09 10.72
N LEU A 137 25.11 -17.70 10.10
CA LEU A 137 25.05 -18.20 8.73
C LEU A 137 24.07 -19.38 8.61
N HIS A 138 24.10 -20.34 9.54
CA HIS A 138 23.15 -21.45 9.57
C HIS A 138 21.69 -20.97 9.73
N GLN A 139 21.45 -19.94 10.57
CA GLN A 139 20.13 -19.32 10.68
C GLN A 139 19.70 -18.64 9.36
N ARG A 140 20.66 -18.06 8.61
CA ARG A 140 20.38 -17.46 7.29
C ARG A 140 20.04 -18.56 6.28
N VAL A 141 20.77 -19.66 6.23
CA VAL A 141 20.45 -20.83 5.39
C VAL A 141 19.04 -21.33 5.67
N SER A 142 18.72 -21.63 6.93
CA SER A 142 17.38 -22.14 7.27
C SER A 142 16.24 -21.21 6.84
N ARG A 143 16.44 -19.89 6.88
CA ARG A 143 15.46 -18.91 6.39
C ARG A 143 15.35 -18.92 4.88
N LEU A 144 16.47 -19.00 4.17
CA LEU A 144 16.51 -19.04 2.71
C LEU A 144 15.88 -20.34 2.16
N GLU A 145 16.13 -21.47 2.80
CA GLU A 145 15.53 -22.77 2.42
C GLU A 145 14.00 -22.77 2.59
N LYS A 146 13.50 -22.24 3.71
CA LYS A 146 12.06 -22.07 3.91
C LYS A 146 11.43 -21.19 2.85
N PHE A 147 12.07 -20.06 2.56
CA PHE A 147 11.60 -19.13 1.54
C PHE A 147 11.70 -19.74 0.14
N GLN A 148 12.74 -20.52 -0.16
CA GLN A 148 12.88 -21.26 -1.41
C GLN A 148 11.69 -22.21 -1.65
N THR A 149 11.26 -22.93 -0.61
CA THR A 149 10.10 -23.85 -0.69
C THR A 149 8.82 -23.10 -1.06
N GLU A 150 8.62 -21.91 -0.47
CA GLU A 150 7.48 -21.05 -0.80
C GLU A 150 7.56 -20.52 -2.24
N LEU A 151 8.73 -19.99 -2.63
CA LEU A 151 8.97 -19.50 -3.98
C LEU A 151 8.77 -20.59 -5.03
N GLN A 152 9.22 -21.81 -4.76
CA GLN A 152 9.09 -22.95 -5.65
C GLN A 152 7.61 -23.24 -5.95
N LYS A 153 6.78 -23.29 -4.89
CA LYS A 153 5.34 -23.47 -5.03
C LYS A 153 4.70 -22.35 -5.84
N LEU A 154 5.05 -21.09 -5.57
CA LEU A 154 4.50 -19.93 -6.28
C LEU A 154 4.97 -19.88 -7.74
N ALA A 155 6.23 -20.25 -8.04
CA ALA A 155 6.74 -20.35 -9.39
C ALA A 155 6.05 -21.46 -10.19
N GLU A 156 5.79 -22.62 -9.58
CA GLU A 156 5.03 -23.71 -10.20
C GLU A 156 3.58 -23.30 -10.53
N MET A 157 2.94 -22.55 -9.64
CA MET A 157 1.56 -22.08 -9.83
C MET A 157 1.43 -20.99 -10.92
N ASN A 158 2.41 -20.10 -11.02
CA ASN A 158 2.32 -18.91 -11.86
C ASN A 158 3.18 -18.99 -13.14
N GLY A 159 4.09 -19.97 -13.25
CA GLY A 159 5.04 -20.07 -14.35
C GLY A 159 6.03 -18.91 -14.39
N ASP A 160 6.55 -18.63 -15.59
CA ASP A 160 7.50 -17.52 -15.83
C ASP A 160 6.73 -16.24 -16.22
N GLN A 161 5.84 -15.77 -15.33
CA GLN A 161 5.05 -14.57 -15.54
C GLN A 161 5.25 -13.60 -14.38
N ASP A 162 5.13 -12.30 -14.69
CA ASP A 162 5.02 -11.27 -13.67
C ASP A 162 3.64 -11.36 -13.00
N VAL A 163 3.63 -11.44 -11.68
CA VAL A 163 2.42 -11.52 -10.86
C VAL A 163 2.22 -10.22 -10.11
N ILE A 164 1.04 -9.61 -10.24
CA ILE A 164 0.69 -8.42 -9.45
C ILE A 164 0.44 -8.85 -8.00
N LEU A 165 1.16 -8.23 -7.06
CA LEU A 165 1.07 -8.52 -5.64
C LEU A 165 0.15 -7.54 -4.89
N ALA A 166 0.20 -6.28 -5.30
CA ALA A 166 -0.53 -5.18 -4.67
C ALA A 166 -0.75 -4.03 -5.65
N ALA A 167 -1.75 -3.22 -5.36
CA ALA A 167 -2.10 -2.05 -6.15
C ALA A 167 -2.59 -0.90 -5.27
N ALA A 168 -2.39 0.34 -5.70
CA ALA A 168 -2.91 1.52 -5.03
C ALA A 168 -3.15 2.68 -6.00
N GLN A 169 -4.17 3.50 -5.69
CA GLN A 169 -4.49 4.73 -6.40
C GLN A 169 -4.17 5.94 -5.55
N PHE A 170 -3.59 6.95 -6.18
CA PHE A 170 -3.23 8.22 -5.55
C PHE A 170 -3.73 9.39 -6.36
N PHE A 171 -4.25 10.42 -5.68
CA PHE A 171 -4.43 11.72 -6.30
C PHE A 171 -3.28 12.64 -5.94
N ILE A 172 -2.81 13.37 -6.96
CA ILE A 172 -1.73 14.34 -6.84
C ILE A 172 -2.34 15.74 -6.84
N MET A 173 -2.25 16.40 -5.71
CA MET A 173 -2.70 17.77 -5.53
C MET A 173 -1.47 18.70 -5.45
N PRO A 174 -1.60 20.03 -5.57
CA PRO A 174 -0.46 20.92 -5.56
C PRO A 174 0.46 20.76 -4.34
N ASN A 175 -0.10 20.55 -3.15
CA ASN A 175 0.65 20.42 -1.90
C ASN A 175 0.46 19.08 -1.20
N ASP A 176 -0.36 18.18 -1.76
CA ASP A 176 -0.82 16.96 -1.09
C ASP A 176 -0.82 15.75 -2.02
N ILE A 177 -0.50 14.58 -1.49
CA ILE A 177 -0.84 13.29 -2.12
C ILE A 177 -1.90 12.61 -1.28
N LEU A 178 -2.95 12.11 -1.94
CA LEU A 178 -4.05 11.40 -1.31
C LEU A 178 -4.02 9.92 -1.70
N TYR A 179 -3.77 9.03 -0.74
CA TYR A 179 -3.81 7.57 -0.91
C TYR A 179 -5.26 7.07 -0.77
N MET A 180 -5.90 6.75 -1.90
CA MET A 180 -7.35 6.50 -1.94
C MET A 180 -7.71 5.01 -1.87
N PHE A 181 -7.63 4.31 -2.99
CA PHE A 181 -7.98 2.91 -3.07
C PHE A 181 -6.73 2.04 -3.10
N SER A 182 -6.79 0.88 -2.45
CA SER A 182 -5.67 -0.05 -2.48
C SER A 182 -6.10 -1.47 -2.13
N GLY A 183 -5.33 -2.41 -2.60
CA GLY A 183 -5.46 -3.81 -2.29
C GLY A 183 -4.13 -4.54 -2.35
N MET A 184 -4.13 -5.75 -1.86
CA MET A 184 -3.10 -6.76 -2.09
C MET A 184 -3.75 -8.13 -2.03
N TYR A 185 -3.25 -9.08 -2.78
CA TYR A 185 -3.62 -10.47 -2.61
C TYR A 185 -3.08 -11.01 -1.30
N ASP A 186 -3.93 -11.69 -0.53
CA ASP A 186 -3.56 -12.18 0.81
C ASP A 186 -2.47 -13.26 0.75
N GLU A 187 -2.49 -14.07 -0.29
CA GLU A 187 -1.47 -15.09 -0.55
C GLU A 187 -0.05 -14.52 -0.72
N TYR A 188 0.06 -13.24 -1.13
CA TYR A 188 1.36 -12.57 -1.30
C TYR A 188 1.70 -11.60 -0.17
N ARG A 189 1.04 -11.70 0.97
CA ARG A 189 1.23 -10.81 2.13
C ARG A 189 2.68 -10.76 2.62
N GLU A 190 3.36 -11.89 2.62
CA GLU A 190 4.74 -12.04 3.10
C GLU A 190 5.75 -11.21 2.31
N PHE A 191 5.44 -10.89 1.05
CA PHE A 191 6.28 -10.05 0.18
C PHE A 191 6.23 -8.57 0.54
N SER A 192 5.25 -8.13 1.32
CA SER A 192 5.13 -6.75 1.82
C SER A 192 5.10 -5.68 0.72
N ALA A 193 4.59 -6.01 -0.47
CA ALA A 193 4.52 -5.12 -1.62
C ALA A 193 3.85 -3.75 -1.36
N PRO A 194 2.79 -3.63 -0.53
CA PRO A 194 2.19 -2.34 -0.18
C PRO A 194 3.18 -1.36 0.46
N PHE A 195 4.20 -1.84 1.18
CA PHE A 195 5.23 -0.98 1.75
C PHE A 195 6.08 -0.31 0.68
N LEU A 196 6.40 -1.03 -0.39
CA LEU A 196 7.15 -0.49 -1.52
C LEU A 196 6.34 0.52 -2.33
N ILE A 197 5.03 0.29 -2.52
CA ILE A 197 4.14 1.25 -3.18
C ILE A 197 4.12 2.57 -2.40
N GLN A 198 3.97 2.51 -1.07
CA GLN A 198 3.98 3.73 -0.25
C GLN A 198 5.35 4.43 -0.29
N ASP A 199 6.43 3.67 -0.22
CA ASP A 199 7.78 4.22 -0.28
C ASP A 199 8.08 4.87 -1.64
N TYR A 200 7.66 4.26 -2.74
CA TYR A 200 7.71 4.81 -4.10
C TYR A 200 6.99 6.16 -4.18
N MET A 201 5.76 6.23 -3.66
CA MET A 201 4.95 7.45 -3.70
C MET A 201 5.44 8.53 -2.73
N LEU A 202 6.04 8.16 -1.60
CA LEU A 202 6.71 9.12 -0.70
C LEU A 202 7.98 9.70 -1.33
N GLN A 203 8.73 8.88 -2.09
CA GLN A 203 9.87 9.34 -2.87
C GLN A 203 9.42 10.29 -3.99
N TYR A 204 8.34 9.93 -4.70
CA TYR A 204 7.72 10.80 -5.71
C TYR A 204 7.32 12.15 -5.10
N ALA A 205 6.59 12.14 -3.99
CA ALA A 205 6.14 13.35 -3.30
C ALA A 205 7.31 14.26 -2.91
N PHE A 206 8.35 13.67 -2.35
CA PHE A 206 9.56 14.40 -1.96
C PHE A 206 10.28 15.03 -3.17
N ALA A 207 10.42 14.27 -4.26
CA ALA A 207 11.07 14.74 -5.49
C ALA A 207 10.32 15.88 -6.18
N HIS A 208 8.98 15.93 -5.99
CA HIS A 208 8.12 16.97 -6.56
C HIS A 208 7.77 18.09 -5.57
N HIS A 209 8.47 18.16 -4.42
CA HIS A 209 8.29 19.19 -3.40
C HIS A 209 6.84 19.29 -2.87
N ILE A 210 6.16 18.14 -2.74
CA ILE A 210 4.82 18.06 -2.17
C ILE A 210 4.94 17.99 -0.64
N ASP A 211 4.24 18.87 0.06
CA ASP A 211 4.43 19.09 1.50
C ASP A 211 3.80 18.02 2.38
N HIS A 212 2.68 17.43 1.92
CA HIS A 212 1.87 16.53 2.73
C HIS A 212 1.54 15.22 2.00
N TYR A 213 1.53 14.14 2.77
CA TYR A 213 1.13 12.83 2.29
C TYR A 213 0.01 12.29 3.19
N HIS A 214 -1.18 12.17 2.64
CA HIS A 214 -2.37 11.70 3.32
C HIS A 214 -2.60 10.22 3.05
N PHE A 215 -2.38 9.40 4.06
CA PHE A 215 -2.74 7.98 4.04
C PHE A 215 -4.24 7.74 4.17
N MET A 216 -5.03 8.79 4.32
CA MET A 216 -6.49 8.79 4.46
C MET A 216 -6.98 8.03 5.70
N GLY A 217 -8.25 7.60 5.64
CA GLY A 217 -9.01 7.10 6.78
C GLY A 217 -8.35 6.02 7.61
N VAL A 218 -8.52 6.11 8.92
CA VAL A 218 -8.18 5.09 9.91
C VAL A 218 -9.35 4.93 10.88
N ASN A 219 -9.45 3.76 11.50
CA ASN A 219 -10.41 3.56 12.57
C ASN A 219 -10.10 4.48 13.77
N ALA A 220 -11.12 4.79 14.56
CA ALA A 220 -10.94 5.54 15.80
C ALA A 220 -9.86 4.89 16.68
N PRO A 221 -9.08 5.66 17.45
CA PRO A 221 -7.97 5.15 18.24
C PRO A 221 -8.34 4.06 19.26
N ASP A 222 -9.59 4.04 19.71
CA ASP A 222 -10.16 3.05 20.63
C ASP A 222 -10.75 1.81 19.93
N ASN A 223 -10.82 1.79 18.61
CA ASN A 223 -11.30 0.64 17.83
C ASN A 223 -10.30 -0.53 17.93
N PRO A 224 -10.74 -1.77 18.22
CA PRO A 224 -9.87 -2.94 18.32
C PRO A 224 -9.20 -3.32 16.99
N ASP A 225 -9.85 -3.05 15.84
CA ASP A 225 -9.25 -3.27 14.53
C ASP A 225 -8.31 -2.13 14.15
N GLN A 226 -7.05 -2.30 14.49
CA GLN A 226 -5.98 -1.34 14.23
C GLN A 226 -5.03 -1.76 13.08
N GLY A 227 -5.38 -2.77 12.29
CA GLY A 227 -4.51 -3.31 11.25
C GLY A 227 -4.05 -2.25 10.25
N VAL A 228 -5.00 -1.45 9.73
CA VAL A 228 -4.72 -0.36 8.78
C VAL A 228 -3.90 0.76 9.44
N LEU A 229 -4.24 1.15 10.66
CA LEU A 229 -3.48 2.17 11.39
C LEU A 229 -2.04 1.71 11.68
N LYS A 230 -1.85 0.47 12.12
CA LYS A 230 -0.51 -0.10 12.36
C LYS A 230 0.34 -0.09 11.10
N PHE A 231 -0.23 -0.42 9.94
CA PHE A 231 0.45 -0.32 8.65
C PHE A 231 0.91 1.13 8.39
N LYS A 232 -0.01 2.10 8.42
CA LYS A 232 0.28 3.52 8.15
C LYS A 232 1.30 4.11 9.13
N GLN A 233 1.24 3.72 10.40
CA GLN A 233 2.17 4.14 11.44
C GLN A 233 3.62 3.77 11.19
N ASN A 234 3.91 2.78 10.33
CA ASN A 234 5.30 2.44 9.98
C ASN A 234 6.02 3.59 9.27
N PHE A 235 5.28 4.47 8.59
CA PHE A 235 5.82 5.66 7.92
C PHE A 235 5.97 6.87 8.83
N LYS A 236 5.57 6.77 10.13
CA LYS A 236 5.71 7.77 11.17
C LYS A 236 5.12 9.14 10.79
N GLY A 237 3.83 9.22 10.85
CA GLY A 237 3.03 10.42 10.70
C GLY A 237 2.22 10.72 11.97
N TYR A 238 1.07 11.35 11.80
CA TYR A 238 0.16 11.74 12.87
C TYR A 238 -1.30 11.44 12.51
N ILE A 239 -2.12 11.21 13.52
CA ILE A 239 -3.57 11.11 13.39
C ILE A 239 -4.15 12.51 13.52
N TRP A 240 -5.12 12.83 12.69
CA TRP A 240 -5.94 14.02 12.82
C TRP A 240 -7.40 13.68 12.61
N GLN A 241 -8.28 14.43 13.23
CA GLN A 241 -9.71 14.27 13.12
C GLN A 241 -10.26 15.34 12.17
N SER A 242 -11.06 14.91 11.21
CA SER A 242 -11.79 15.82 10.34
C SER A 242 -12.89 16.52 11.14
N SER A 243 -13.16 17.78 10.83
CA SER A 243 -14.26 18.54 11.43
C SER A 243 -15.64 18.03 11.03
N GLY A 244 -15.70 16.99 10.18
CA GLY A 244 -16.94 16.46 9.62
C GLY A 244 -17.33 17.14 8.31
N ASN A 245 -18.43 16.70 7.75
CA ASN A 245 -19.03 17.29 6.56
C ASN A 245 -20.11 18.27 6.97
N TYR A 246 -20.19 19.37 6.26
CA TYR A 246 -21.23 20.39 6.47
C TYR A 246 -22.10 20.45 5.24
N GLU A 247 -23.43 20.38 5.43
CA GLU A 247 -24.39 20.54 4.35
C GLU A 247 -25.10 21.89 4.46
N LEU A 248 -25.11 22.64 3.38
CA LEU A 248 -25.92 23.84 3.23
C LEU A 248 -27.07 23.56 2.27
N VAL A 249 -28.27 23.43 2.79
CA VAL A 249 -29.47 23.23 1.99
C VAL A 249 -29.91 24.57 1.38
N VAL A 250 -29.50 24.84 0.13
CA VAL A 250 -29.78 26.10 -0.57
C VAL A 250 -31.25 26.19 -1.00
N LYS A 251 -31.91 25.07 -1.32
CA LYS A 251 -33.32 25.00 -1.73
C LYS A 251 -34.07 23.94 -0.93
N PRO A 252 -34.57 24.27 0.30
CA PRO A 252 -35.15 23.27 1.21
C PRO A 252 -36.29 22.45 0.63
N ILE A 253 -37.18 23.08 -0.17
CA ILE A 253 -38.32 22.41 -0.78
C ILE A 253 -37.86 21.36 -1.81
N LEU A 254 -36.92 21.72 -2.68
CA LEU A 254 -36.37 20.78 -3.68
C LEU A 254 -35.60 19.64 -3.01
N ASN A 255 -34.83 19.94 -1.98
CA ASN A 255 -34.11 18.93 -1.22
C ASN A 255 -35.06 17.89 -0.61
N LYS A 256 -36.14 18.36 0.02
CA LYS A 256 -37.17 17.48 0.59
C LYS A 256 -37.86 16.61 -0.47
N MET A 257 -38.10 17.16 -1.67
CA MET A 257 -38.65 16.38 -2.79
C MET A 257 -37.66 15.30 -3.29
N THR A 258 -36.35 15.62 -3.39
CA THR A 258 -35.34 14.64 -3.79
C THR A 258 -35.15 13.55 -2.75
N GLU A 259 -35.26 13.84 -1.47
CA GLU A 259 -35.20 12.83 -0.41
C GLU A 259 -36.41 11.88 -0.45
N ILE A 260 -37.60 12.39 -0.68
CA ILE A 260 -38.82 11.57 -0.84
C ILE A 260 -38.66 10.66 -2.09
N LEU A 261 -38.20 11.19 -3.21
CA LEU A 261 -37.93 10.42 -4.43
C LEU A 261 -36.90 9.31 -4.20
N LYS A 262 -35.78 9.61 -3.53
CA LYS A 262 -34.76 8.61 -3.18
C LYS A 262 -35.33 7.51 -2.27
N ALA A 263 -36.19 7.84 -1.33
CA ALA A 263 -36.84 6.88 -0.44
C ALA A 263 -37.82 5.95 -1.18
N VAL A 264 -38.46 6.44 -2.24
CA VAL A 264 -39.38 5.65 -3.11
C VAL A 264 -38.59 4.72 -4.05
N ILE A 265 -37.46 5.18 -4.60
CA ILE A 265 -36.63 4.39 -5.53
C ILE A 265 -35.83 3.29 -4.80
N LYS A 266 -35.53 3.47 -3.49
CA LYS A 266 -34.85 2.45 -2.68
C LYS A 266 -35.77 1.33 -2.16
N ARG A 267 -37.06 1.38 -2.42
CA ARG A 267 -38.03 0.29 -2.18
C ARG A 267 -38.22 -0.55 -3.42
#